data_842f6144e50e52691b22af0d1f9da038
#
_entry.id   842f6144e50e52691b22af0d1f9da038
#
_cell.length_a   1.000
_cell.length_b   1.000
_cell.length_c   1.000
_cell.angle_alpha   90.00
_cell.angle_beta   90.00
_cell.angle_gamma   90.00
#
_symmetry.space_group_name_H-M   'P 1'
#
loop_
_entity.id
_entity.type
_entity.pdbx_description
1 polymer ?
#
loop_
_entity_poly.entity_id
_entity_poly.type
_entity_poly.pdbx_seq_one_letter_code
_entity_poly.pdbx_strand_id
1 'polypeptide(L)' 'MDLQGKTVLIVGAGKSGIAAGELLRKKGIAYRLYDGNKELSKEELQKNDIWKDCGIILGELPTEILAD' A
#
# COMPACT_ATOMS: atom_id res chain seq x y z
N MET A 1 13.53 13.35 7.04
CA MET A 1 13.40 12.86 5.65
C MET A 1 12.12 13.40 5.04
N ASP A 2 12.23 14.02 3.88
CA ASP A 2 11.06 14.55 3.19
C ASP A 2 10.51 13.48 2.23
N LEU A 3 9.29 13.02 2.50
CA LEU A 3 8.62 12.03 1.66
C LEU A 3 7.58 12.64 0.72
N GLN A 4 7.44 13.96 0.74
CA GLN A 4 6.50 14.62 -0.17
C GLN A 4 6.94 14.44 -1.62
N GLY A 5 5.98 14.14 -2.48
CA GLY A 5 6.26 13.86 -3.87
C GLY A 5 6.73 12.45 -4.16
N LYS A 6 6.87 11.61 -3.13
CA LYS A 6 7.25 10.20 -3.29
C LYS A 6 6.10 9.30 -2.88
N THR A 7 6.08 8.11 -3.46
CA THR A 7 5.10 7.09 -3.10
C THR A 7 5.77 6.05 -2.22
N VAL A 8 5.18 5.79 -1.06
CA VAL A 8 5.68 4.79 -0.12
C VAL A 8 5.03 3.45 -0.43
N LEU A 9 5.82 2.39 -0.46
CA LEU A 9 5.28 1.05 -0.65
C LEU A 9 5.12 0.38 0.72
N ILE A 10 3.88 0.04 1.05
CA ILE A 10 3.57 -0.69 2.27
C ILE A 10 3.58 -2.18 1.94
N VAL A 11 4.39 -2.94 2.65
CA VAL A 11 4.47 -4.39 2.44
C VAL A 11 3.67 -5.10 3.52
N GLY A 12 2.60 -5.76 3.12
CA GLY A 12 1.73 -6.48 4.02
C GLY A 12 0.45 -5.73 4.36
N ALA A 13 -0.69 -6.40 4.16
CA ALA A 13 -2.02 -5.81 4.38
C ALA A 13 -2.56 -6.05 5.80
N GLY A 14 -1.75 -6.57 6.71
CA GLY A 14 -2.18 -6.84 8.08
C GLY A 14 -2.26 -5.57 8.93
N LYS A 15 -2.38 -5.77 10.24
CA LYS A 15 -2.55 -4.64 11.18
C LYS A 15 -1.43 -3.61 11.07
N SER A 16 -0.20 -4.06 10.91
CA SER A 16 0.94 -3.14 10.75
C SER A 16 0.83 -2.31 9.48
N GLY A 17 0.40 -2.94 8.38
CA GLY A 17 0.21 -2.24 7.12
C GLY A 17 -0.89 -1.19 7.21
N ILE A 18 -1.99 -1.54 7.88
CA ILE A 18 -3.09 -0.61 8.09
C ILE A 18 -2.64 0.59 8.92
N ALA A 19 -1.89 0.35 9.99
CA ALA A 19 -1.38 1.44 10.82
C ALA A 19 -0.44 2.36 10.03
N ALA A 20 0.42 1.78 9.20
CA ALA A 20 1.30 2.57 8.34
C ALA A 20 0.50 3.41 7.34
N GLY A 21 -0.52 2.81 6.73
CA GLY A 21 -1.39 3.52 5.79
C GLY A 21 -2.14 4.68 6.44
N GLU A 22 -2.63 4.47 7.64
CA GLU A 22 -3.32 5.52 8.39
C GLU A 22 -2.38 6.69 8.65
N LEU A 23 -1.15 6.41 9.05
CA LEU A 23 -0.17 7.45 9.32
C LEU A 23 0.17 8.23 8.05
N LEU A 24 0.41 7.54 6.95
CA LEU A 24 0.73 8.18 5.67
C LEU A 24 -0.42 9.01 5.16
N ARG A 25 -1.65 8.49 5.27
CA ARG A 25 -2.84 9.22 4.85
C ARG A 25 -3.01 10.50 5.67
N LYS A 26 -2.79 10.41 6.96
CA LYS A 26 -2.88 11.57 7.85
C LYS A 26 -1.86 12.65 7.47
N LYS A 27 -0.70 12.24 6.98
CA LYS A 27 0.35 13.17 6.56
C LYS A 27 0.23 13.62 5.11
N GLY A 28 -0.75 13.10 4.38
CA GLY A 28 -0.93 13.45 2.98
C GLY A 28 0.12 12.85 2.05
N ILE A 29 0.74 11.74 2.45
CA ILE A 29 1.76 11.06 1.66
C ILE A 29 1.11 9.93 0.85
N ALA A 30 1.38 9.88 -0.45
CA ALA A 30 0.87 8.82 -1.31
C ALA A 30 1.52 7.48 -0.95
N TYR A 31 0.75 6.41 -1.05
CA TYR A 31 1.26 5.08 -0.75
C TYR A 31 0.59 4.03 -1.64
N ARG A 32 1.25 2.88 -1.74
CA ARG A 32 0.73 1.71 -2.43
C ARG A 32 0.86 0.51 -1.49
N LEU A 33 0.01 -0.48 -1.68
CA LEU A 33 0.04 -1.70 -0.89
C LEU A 33 0.59 -2.85 -1.74
N TYR A 34 1.49 -3.61 -1.17
CA TYR A 34 1.93 -4.87 -1.73
C TYR A 34 1.72 -6.00 -0.71
N ASP A 35 1.17 -7.11 -1.13
CA ASP A 35 1.11 -8.32 -0.32
C ASP A 35 1.37 -9.53 -1.21
N GLY A 36 2.27 -10.41 -0.77
CA GLY A 36 2.63 -11.60 -1.53
C GLY A 36 1.56 -12.69 -1.55
N ASN A 37 0.49 -12.53 -0.78
CA ASN A 37 -0.57 -13.52 -0.72
C ASN A 37 -1.54 -13.35 -1.88
N LYS A 38 -1.46 -14.24 -2.87
CA LYS A 38 -2.32 -14.22 -4.05
C LYS A 38 -3.78 -14.51 -3.75
N GLU A 39 -4.07 -15.08 -2.59
CA GLU A 39 -5.44 -15.41 -2.20
C GLU A 39 -6.22 -14.20 -1.71
N LEU A 40 -5.52 -13.12 -1.40
CA LEU A 40 -6.21 -11.89 -1.02
C LEU A 40 -6.94 -11.29 -2.21
N SER A 41 -8.09 -10.68 -1.95
CA SER A 41 -8.89 -10.02 -2.96
C SER A 41 -8.72 -8.52 -2.87
N LYS A 42 -8.45 -7.86 -3.99
CA LYS A 42 -8.40 -6.40 -4.04
C LYS A 42 -9.71 -5.80 -3.58
N GLU A 43 -10.83 -6.41 -3.97
CA GLU A 43 -12.14 -5.91 -3.58
C GLU A 43 -12.32 -5.93 -2.07
N GLU A 44 -11.87 -7.00 -1.42
CA GLU A 44 -11.95 -7.09 0.02
C GLU A 44 -11.06 -6.04 0.70
N LEU A 45 -9.86 -5.85 0.20
CA LEU A 45 -8.93 -4.86 0.74
C LEU A 45 -9.47 -3.44 0.56
N GLN A 46 -10.10 -3.17 -0.58
CA GLN A 46 -10.64 -1.85 -0.89
C GLN A 46 -11.87 -1.48 -0.06
N LYS A 47 -12.43 -2.42 0.68
CA LYS A 47 -13.48 -2.11 1.64
C LYS A 47 -12.94 -1.31 2.82
N ASN A 48 -11.63 -1.40 3.07
CA ASN A 48 -10.98 -0.59 4.09
C ASN A 48 -10.59 0.75 3.45
N ASP A 49 -10.99 1.84 4.08
CA ASP A 49 -10.72 3.19 3.57
C ASP A 49 -9.23 3.45 3.32
N ILE A 50 -8.36 2.79 4.07
CA ILE A 50 -6.90 2.95 3.91
C ILE A 50 -6.46 2.46 2.53
N TRP A 51 -7.06 1.38 2.02
CA TRP A 51 -6.66 0.79 0.74
C TRP A 51 -7.53 1.22 -0.44
N LYS A 52 -8.57 1.98 -0.17
CA LYS A 52 -9.57 2.33 -1.18
C LYS A 52 -9.01 3.15 -2.33
N ASP A 53 -8.15 4.10 -2.03
CA ASP A 53 -7.61 5.02 -3.02
C ASP A 53 -6.14 4.79 -3.35
N CYS A 54 -5.55 3.68 -2.88
CA CYS A 54 -4.16 3.37 -3.18
C CYS A 54 -4.05 2.25 -4.21
N GLY A 55 -2.90 2.14 -4.85
CA GLY A 55 -2.61 1.01 -5.74
C GLY A 55 -2.36 -0.24 -4.91
N ILE A 56 -2.94 -1.36 -5.31
CA ILE A 56 -2.79 -2.63 -4.63
C ILE A 56 -2.14 -3.63 -5.58
N ILE A 57 -1.07 -4.27 -5.12
CA ILE A 57 -0.35 -5.30 -5.89
C ILE A 57 -0.32 -6.55 -5.03
N LEU A 58 -0.84 -7.64 -5.58
CA LEU A 58 -0.87 -8.93 -4.89
C LEU A 58 -0.03 -9.94 -5.65
N GLY A 59 0.61 -10.83 -4.90
CA GLY A 59 1.43 -11.89 -5.46
C GLY A 59 2.83 -11.42 -5.77
N GLU A 60 3.26 -11.54 -7.03
CA GLU A 60 4.61 -11.18 -7.43
C GLU A 60 4.76 -9.66 -7.59
N LEU A 61 5.79 -9.11 -6.97
CA LEU A 61 6.06 -7.69 -7.06
C LEU A 61 6.73 -7.33 -8.39
N PRO A 62 6.12 -6.46 -9.21
CA PRO A 62 6.75 -6.05 -10.47
C PRO A 62 8.06 -5.30 -10.23
N THR A 63 9.07 -5.63 -11.03
CA THR A 63 10.39 -5.00 -10.93
C THR A 63 10.30 -3.48 -11.11
N GLU A 64 9.40 -3.03 -11.95
CA GLU A 64 9.20 -1.61 -12.24
C GLU A 64 8.88 -0.77 -11.01
N ILE A 65 8.21 -1.36 -10.04
CA ILE A 65 7.88 -0.67 -8.80
C ILE A 65 9.12 -0.48 -7.94
N LEU A 66 10.06 -1.42 -8.01
CA LEU A 66 11.29 -1.35 -7.25
C LEU A 66 12.30 -0.37 -7.85
N ALA A 67 12.09 0.04 -9.09
CA ALA A 67 12.99 0.95 -9.79
C ALA A 67 12.82 2.42 -9.38
N ASP A 68 11.77 2.73 -8.66
CA ASP A 68 11.52 4.10 -8.21
C ASP A 68 12.38 4.46 -6.99
#